data_946f75903abb86b7b065f47c0a34d9ea
#
_entry.id   946f75903abb86b7b065f47c0a34d9ea
#
_cell.length_a   1.000
_cell.length_b   1.000
_cell.length_c   1.000
_cell.angle_alpha   90.00
_cell.angle_beta   90.00
_cell.angle_gamma   90.00
#
_symmetry.space_group_name_H-M   'P 1'
#
loop_
_entity.id
_entity.type
_entity.pdbx_description
1 polymer ?
#
loop_
_entity_poly.entity_id
_entity_poly.type
_entity_poly.pdbx_seq_one_letter_code
_entity_poly.pdbx_strand_id
1 'polypeptide(L)'
;NHISGTNNIPNTGSHYDAEVKHEILDEPIDFYYFDVDETYMDNLGLTLLTGENFLPAHGENQEKVIIINETAVTELGFESNNAALGQSVFIDDSTQVNIIGVVQNYNYMVVYMGIEPMMLRFRPDEFNYAQVNLSGFDIDSEIRKIEAIWNEFDENHAFVYKTFQGQIDEFNS
;
A
#
# COMPACT_ATOMS: atom_id res chain seq x y z
N ASN A 1 6.31 17.87 4.45
CA ASN A 1 6.62 16.51 4.92
C ASN A 1 5.33 15.73 4.97
N HIS A 2 5.33 14.56 4.37
CA HIS A 2 4.20 13.64 4.38
C HIS A 2 4.61 12.40 5.18
N ILE A 3 3.66 11.84 5.91
CA ILE A 3 3.84 10.61 6.66
C ILE A 3 2.68 9.67 6.33
N SER A 4 2.96 8.39 6.15
CA SER A 4 1.96 7.35 5.92
C SER A 4 2.29 6.09 6.68
N GLY A 5 1.24 5.38 7.13
CA GLY A 5 1.35 4.06 7.74
C GLY A 5 1.32 2.97 6.66
N THR A 6 2.09 1.89 6.87
CA THR A 6 2.03 0.72 6.00
C THR A 6 2.49 -0.55 6.72
N ASN A 7 2.01 -1.71 6.24
CA ASN A 7 2.47 -3.01 6.72
C ASN A 7 3.82 -3.42 6.11
N ASN A 8 4.14 -2.91 4.93
CA ASN A 8 5.34 -3.28 4.19
C ASN A 8 5.87 -2.10 3.36
N ILE A 9 7.10 -2.20 2.94
CA ILE A 9 7.79 -1.17 2.15
C ILE A 9 8.00 -1.69 0.74
N PRO A 10 7.60 -0.94 -0.31
CA PRO A 10 7.83 -1.34 -1.70
C PRO A 10 9.32 -1.56 -2.01
N ASN A 11 9.60 -2.44 -2.96
CA ASN A 11 10.94 -2.75 -3.46
C ASN A 11 11.93 -3.35 -2.44
N THR A 12 11.43 -3.96 -1.36
CA THR A 12 12.28 -4.63 -0.35
C THR A 12 12.39 -6.14 -0.54
N GLY A 13 11.74 -6.70 -1.56
CA GLY A 13 11.68 -8.14 -1.80
C GLY A 13 10.70 -8.89 -0.90
N SER A 14 10.22 -8.26 0.16
CA SER A 14 9.11 -8.79 0.98
C SER A 14 7.77 -8.42 0.35
N HIS A 15 6.83 -9.34 0.40
CA HIS A 15 5.47 -9.11 -0.07
C HIS A 15 4.46 -9.87 0.77
N TYR A 16 3.25 -9.40 0.75
CA TYR A 16 2.06 -10.11 1.22
C TYR A 16 1.17 -10.37 0.02
N ASP A 17 0.55 -11.53 -0.01
CA ASP A 17 -0.37 -11.96 -1.07
C ASP A 17 -1.68 -12.46 -0.48
N ALA A 18 -2.73 -12.40 -1.28
CA ALA A 18 -4.05 -12.92 -0.97
C ALA A 18 -4.74 -13.35 -2.25
N GLU A 19 -5.58 -14.38 -2.14
CA GLU A 19 -6.43 -14.83 -3.24
C GLU A 19 -7.63 -13.90 -3.41
N VAL A 20 -7.85 -13.42 -4.64
CA VAL A 20 -8.97 -12.53 -4.97
C VAL A 20 -9.82 -13.15 -6.08
N LYS A 21 -11.15 -13.06 -5.93
CA LYS A 21 -12.13 -13.50 -6.92
C LYS A 21 -13.13 -12.39 -7.21
N HIS A 22 -13.53 -12.25 -8.47
CA HIS A 22 -14.64 -11.37 -8.82
C HIS A 22 -15.96 -11.97 -8.37
N GLU A 23 -16.21 -13.26 -8.67
CA GLU A 23 -17.34 -14.02 -8.15
C GLU A 23 -16.86 -15.20 -7.29
N ILE A 24 -17.70 -15.65 -6.35
CA ILE A 24 -17.32 -16.70 -5.39
C ILE A 24 -16.93 -18.04 -6.06
N LEU A 25 -17.41 -18.29 -7.27
CA LEU A 25 -17.13 -19.51 -8.04
C LEU A 25 -16.00 -19.35 -9.06
N ASP A 26 -15.44 -18.14 -9.19
CA ASP A 26 -14.30 -17.90 -10.07
C ASP A 26 -13.04 -18.59 -9.53
N GLU A 27 -12.11 -18.89 -10.42
CA GLU A 27 -10.77 -19.30 -10.01
C GLU A 27 -10.06 -18.13 -9.33
N PRO A 28 -9.34 -18.37 -8.22
CA PRO A 28 -8.65 -17.31 -7.51
C PRO A 28 -7.48 -16.75 -8.32
N ILE A 29 -7.25 -15.46 -8.15
CA ILE A 29 -6.11 -14.73 -8.69
C ILE A 29 -5.27 -14.24 -7.51
N ASP A 30 -3.98 -14.52 -7.55
CA ASP A 30 -3.05 -14.05 -6.51
C ASP A 30 -2.80 -12.56 -6.67
N PHE A 31 -3.11 -11.79 -5.64
CA PHE A 31 -2.87 -10.36 -5.55
C PHE A 31 -1.81 -10.08 -4.51
N TYR A 32 -0.83 -9.26 -4.86
CA TYR A 32 -0.01 -8.59 -3.85
C TYR A 32 -0.83 -7.52 -3.14
N TYR A 33 -0.53 -7.26 -1.87
CA TYR A 33 -1.20 -6.18 -1.18
C TYR A 33 -0.30 -5.40 -0.22
N PHE A 34 -0.71 -4.15 0.00
CA PHE A 34 -0.17 -3.28 1.03
C PHE A 34 -1.32 -2.77 1.89
N ASP A 35 -1.17 -2.88 3.20
CA ASP A 35 -2.02 -2.16 4.14
C ASP A 35 -1.49 -0.75 4.27
N VAL A 36 -2.33 0.24 4.00
CA VAL A 36 -1.92 1.64 3.87
C VAL A 36 -2.98 2.58 4.43
N ASP A 37 -2.57 3.78 4.84
CA ASP A 37 -3.49 4.84 5.19
C ASP A 37 -3.88 5.73 3.99
N GLU A 38 -4.74 6.71 4.22
CA GLU A 38 -5.26 7.63 3.20
C GLU A 38 -4.17 8.57 2.63
N THR A 39 -3.03 8.71 3.31
CA THR A 39 -1.93 9.57 2.88
C THR A 39 -0.87 8.85 2.03
N TYR A 40 -0.93 7.52 1.97
CA TYR A 40 0.09 6.69 1.33
C TYR A 40 0.30 7.01 -0.16
N MET A 41 -0.79 7.16 -0.92
CA MET A 41 -0.68 7.46 -2.35
C MET A 41 -0.02 8.81 -2.60
N ASP A 42 -0.40 9.83 -1.85
CA ASP A 42 0.20 11.18 -1.95
C ASP A 42 1.66 11.15 -1.52
N ASN A 43 1.99 10.41 -0.45
CA ASN A 43 3.34 10.29 0.06
C ASN A 43 4.30 9.65 -0.96
N LEU A 44 3.84 8.66 -1.71
CA LEU A 44 4.61 7.98 -2.76
C LEU A 44 4.45 8.61 -4.15
N GLY A 45 3.60 9.63 -4.32
CA GLY A 45 3.32 10.26 -5.60
C GLY A 45 2.60 9.32 -6.58
N LEU A 46 1.76 8.42 -6.08
CA LEU A 46 0.99 7.50 -6.93
C LEU A 46 -0.17 8.23 -7.60
N THR A 47 -0.47 7.86 -8.84
CA THR A 47 -1.55 8.45 -9.61
C THR A 47 -2.82 7.62 -9.52
N LEU A 48 -3.87 8.19 -8.95
CA LEU A 48 -5.22 7.63 -9.01
C LEU A 48 -5.81 7.92 -10.40
N LEU A 49 -6.13 6.88 -11.15
CA LEU A 49 -6.65 6.99 -12.52
C LEU A 49 -8.16 7.21 -12.54
N THR A 50 -8.88 6.58 -11.61
CA THR A 50 -10.33 6.72 -11.49
C THR A 50 -10.77 6.36 -10.08
N GLY A 51 -11.95 6.84 -9.67
CA GLY A 51 -12.50 6.59 -8.34
C GLY A 51 -12.02 7.58 -7.29
N GLU A 52 -11.93 7.14 -6.06
CA GLU A 52 -11.55 7.95 -4.90
C GLU A 52 -10.50 7.25 -4.01
N ASN A 53 -9.78 8.05 -3.23
CA ASN A 53 -8.83 7.56 -2.24
C ASN A 53 -9.55 7.11 -0.98
N PHE A 54 -8.85 6.41 -0.10
CA PHE A 54 -9.33 6.11 1.25
C PHE A 54 -9.67 7.38 2.03
N LEU A 55 -10.67 7.26 2.89
CA LEU A 55 -11.00 8.25 3.92
C LEU A 55 -10.63 7.67 5.29
N PRO A 56 -10.28 8.49 6.29
CA PRO A 56 -9.98 8.00 7.65
C PRO A 56 -11.04 7.05 8.22
N ALA A 57 -12.32 7.32 7.95
CA ALA A 57 -13.44 6.49 8.38
C ALA A 57 -13.44 5.05 7.81
N HIS A 58 -12.72 4.80 6.72
CA HIS A 58 -12.60 3.44 6.16
C HIS A 58 -11.74 2.53 7.05
N GLY A 59 -10.84 3.08 7.86
CA GLY A 59 -10.01 2.33 8.82
C GLY A 59 -10.66 2.08 10.19
N GLU A 60 -11.83 2.67 10.46
CA GLU A 60 -12.47 2.57 11.78
C GLU A 60 -13.26 1.28 12.01
N ASN A 61 -13.56 0.54 10.96
CA ASN A 61 -14.42 -0.63 11.00
C ASN A 61 -13.82 -1.79 10.21
N GLN A 62 -14.57 -2.90 10.14
CA GLN A 62 -14.22 -4.01 9.29
C GLN A 62 -13.99 -3.53 7.85
N GLU A 63 -12.93 -4.02 7.21
CA GLU A 63 -12.58 -3.70 5.83
C GLU A 63 -13.75 -3.91 4.87
N LYS A 64 -14.04 -2.88 4.07
CA LYS A 64 -15.14 -2.90 3.09
C LYS A 64 -14.74 -2.40 1.72
N VAL A 65 -13.60 -1.77 1.61
CA VAL A 65 -13.15 -1.10 0.37
C VAL A 65 -11.68 -1.36 0.11
N ILE A 66 -11.33 -1.43 -1.19
CA ILE A 66 -9.95 -1.55 -1.66
C ILE A 66 -9.72 -0.63 -2.85
N ILE A 67 -8.45 -0.35 -3.12
CA ILE A 67 -7.98 0.29 -4.35
C ILE A 67 -7.10 -0.74 -5.07
N ILE A 68 -7.27 -0.89 -6.38
CA ILE A 68 -6.52 -1.87 -7.18
C ILE A 68 -5.68 -1.19 -8.26
N ASN A 69 -4.68 -1.88 -8.82
CA ASN A 69 -3.91 -1.37 -9.94
C ASN A 69 -4.54 -1.77 -11.30
N GLU A 70 -4.03 -1.21 -12.40
CA GLU A 70 -4.52 -1.51 -13.76
C GLU A 70 -4.37 -2.98 -14.15
N THR A 71 -3.31 -3.64 -13.71
CA THR A 71 -3.11 -5.08 -13.95
C THR A 71 -4.24 -5.89 -13.31
N ALA A 72 -4.62 -5.56 -12.08
CA ALA A 72 -5.73 -6.22 -11.40
C ALA A 72 -7.08 -6.03 -12.11
N VAL A 73 -7.32 -4.84 -12.68
CA VAL A 73 -8.54 -4.60 -13.52
C VAL A 73 -8.61 -5.58 -14.67
N THR A 74 -7.49 -5.80 -15.35
CA THR A 74 -7.39 -6.71 -16.48
C THR A 74 -7.56 -8.17 -16.07
N GLU A 75 -6.86 -8.61 -15.03
CA GLU A 75 -6.89 -9.99 -14.54
C GLU A 75 -8.27 -10.38 -13.99
N LEU A 76 -8.98 -9.45 -13.35
CA LEU A 76 -10.37 -9.66 -12.90
C LEU A 76 -11.39 -9.62 -14.05
N GLY A 77 -10.97 -9.37 -15.28
CA GLY A 77 -11.82 -9.39 -16.47
C GLY A 77 -12.69 -8.15 -16.65
N PHE A 78 -12.40 -7.04 -16.00
CA PHE A 78 -13.15 -5.80 -16.22
C PHE A 78 -12.75 -5.14 -17.55
N GLU A 79 -13.73 -4.62 -18.27
CA GLU A 79 -13.51 -3.99 -19.58
C GLU A 79 -12.73 -2.66 -19.50
N SER A 80 -12.74 -1.99 -18.38
CA SER A 80 -12.05 -0.72 -18.13
C SER A 80 -11.90 -0.42 -16.65
N ASN A 81 -11.03 0.56 -16.33
CA ASN A 81 -10.86 1.05 -14.96
C ASN A 81 -12.19 1.55 -14.37
N ASN A 82 -13.01 2.23 -15.17
CA ASN A 82 -14.33 2.69 -14.71
C ASN A 82 -15.32 1.54 -14.49
N ALA A 83 -15.22 0.46 -15.25
CA ALA A 83 -16.09 -0.70 -15.07
C ALA A 83 -15.79 -1.46 -13.76
N ALA A 84 -14.57 -1.35 -13.24
CA ALA A 84 -14.19 -1.95 -11.97
C ALA A 84 -14.75 -1.19 -10.75
N LEU A 85 -15.04 0.10 -10.87
CA LEU A 85 -15.53 0.90 -9.75
C LEU A 85 -16.89 0.42 -9.24
N GLY A 86 -16.98 0.28 -7.93
CA GLY A 86 -18.19 -0.20 -7.24
C GLY A 86 -18.44 -1.70 -7.36
N GLN A 87 -17.61 -2.42 -8.11
CA GLN A 87 -17.70 -3.88 -8.17
C GLN A 87 -17.21 -4.49 -6.84
N SER A 88 -17.86 -5.58 -6.45
CA SER A 88 -17.48 -6.36 -5.29
C SER A 88 -16.52 -7.47 -5.70
N VAL A 89 -15.53 -7.72 -4.87
CA VAL A 89 -14.64 -8.87 -4.98
C VAL A 89 -14.55 -9.59 -3.64
N PHE A 90 -14.10 -10.84 -3.65
CA PHE A 90 -13.91 -11.64 -2.45
C PHE A 90 -12.42 -11.85 -2.23
N ILE A 91 -11.95 -11.55 -1.01
CA ILE A 91 -10.60 -11.82 -0.55
C ILE A 91 -10.63 -13.07 0.33
N ASP A 92 -9.81 -14.07 0.01
CA ASP A 92 -9.67 -15.33 0.77
C ASP A 92 -11.03 -16.04 1.03
N ASP A 93 -11.93 -16.00 0.04
CA ASP A 93 -13.27 -16.59 0.07
C ASP A 93 -14.22 -16.06 1.17
N SER A 94 -13.78 -15.17 2.03
CA SER A 94 -14.53 -14.77 3.23
C SER A 94 -14.83 -13.29 3.33
N THR A 95 -13.97 -12.44 2.78
CA THR A 95 -14.08 -11.00 2.93
C THR A 95 -14.55 -10.35 1.65
N GLN A 96 -15.80 -9.92 1.62
CA GLN A 96 -16.34 -9.16 0.50
C GLN A 96 -16.02 -7.69 0.65
N VAL A 97 -15.39 -7.10 -0.38
CA VAL A 97 -14.99 -5.70 -0.43
C VAL A 97 -15.38 -5.07 -1.75
N ASN A 98 -15.51 -3.74 -1.78
CA ASN A 98 -15.81 -2.99 -2.99
C ASN A 98 -14.57 -2.25 -3.51
N ILE A 99 -14.40 -2.22 -4.81
CA ILE A 99 -13.35 -1.44 -5.47
C ILE A 99 -13.80 0.02 -5.52
N ILE A 100 -13.06 0.92 -4.83
CA ILE A 100 -13.36 2.35 -4.82
C ILE A 100 -12.44 3.18 -5.70
N GLY A 101 -11.30 2.64 -6.11
CA GLY A 101 -10.34 3.34 -6.93
C GLY A 101 -9.45 2.40 -7.73
N VAL A 102 -8.88 2.96 -8.81
CA VAL A 102 -7.86 2.30 -9.61
C VAL A 102 -6.64 3.21 -9.69
N VAL A 103 -5.51 2.70 -9.20
CA VAL A 103 -4.21 3.38 -9.24
C VAL A 103 -3.42 2.94 -10.47
N GLN A 104 -2.66 3.88 -11.04
CA GLN A 104 -1.74 3.58 -12.13
C GLN A 104 -0.74 2.50 -11.71
N ASN A 105 -0.40 1.62 -12.63
CA ASN A 105 0.66 0.65 -12.41
C ASN A 105 1.97 1.35 -12.00
N TYR A 106 2.60 0.89 -10.93
CA TYR A 106 3.88 1.38 -10.46
C TYR A 106 4.77 0.21 -10.01
N ASN A 107 6.07 0.43 -9.98
CA ASN A 107 7.01 -0.60 -9.54
C ASN A 107 7.02 -0.69 -8.02
N TYR A 108 6.28 -1.63 -7.46
CA TYR A 108 6.27 -1.95 -6.03
C TYR A 108 7.11 -3.19 -5.68
N MET A 109 7.53 -3.93 -6.70
CA MET A 109 8.43 -5.09 -6.60
C MET A 109 9.77 -4.76 -7.25
N VAL A 110 10.75 -5.60 -7.01
CA VAL A 110 12.06 -5.49 -7.69
C VAL A 110 11.90 -5.52 -9.21
N VAL A 111 12.67 -4.70 -9.89
CA VAL A 111 12.56 -4.32 -11.32
C VAL A 111 12.50 -5.51 -12.30
N TYR A 112 12.89 -6.70 -11.89
CA TYR A 112 12.91 -7.91 -12.73
C TYR A 112 11.61 -8.71 -12.73
N MET A 113 10.69 -8.39 -11.84
CA MET A 113 9.36 -8.98 -11.80
C MET A 113 8.39 -8.03 -12.50
N GLY A 114 7.55 -8.54 -13.37
CA GLY A 114 6.51 -7.74 -14.02
C GLY A 114 5.62 -7.04 -13.00
N ILE A 115 4.74 -6.15 -13.46
CA ILE A 115 3.74 -5.55 -12.58
C ILE A 115 2.56 -6.52 -12.47
N GLU A 116 2.46 -7.17 -11.33
CA GLU A 116 1.43 -8.14 -11.01
C GLU A 116 0.14 -7.46 -10.50
N PRO A 117 -1.00 -8.17 -10.40
CA PRO A 117 -2.19 -7.68 -9.74
C PRO A 117 -1.88 -7.26 -8.30
N MET A 118 -2.33 -6.06 -7.92
CA MET A 118 -2.05 -5.51 -6.60
C MET A 118 -3.26 -4.75 -6.07
N MET A 119 -3.45 -4.79 -4.75
CA MET A 119 -4.43 -3.99 -4.05
C MET A 119 -3.82 -3.23 -2.88
N LEU A 120 -4.35 -2.05 -2.63
CA LEU A 120 -4.17 -1.29 -1.40
C LEU A 120 -5.37 -1.58 -0.48
N ARG A 121 -5.09 -1.84 0.77
CA ARG A 121 -6.07 -2.15 1.83
C ARG A 121 -5.93 -1.13 2.95
N PHE A 122 -7.02 -0.77 3.61
CA PHE A 122 -6.96 0.16 4.73
C PHE A 122 -7.23 -0.56 6.05
N ARG A 123 -6.18 -1.13 6.63
CA ARG A 123 -6.22 -1.86 7.90
C ARG A 123 -5.17 -1.30 8.86
N PRO A 124 -5.50 -0.25 9.64
CA PRO A 124 -4.55 0.45 10.52
C PRO A 124 -3.86 -0.46 11.55
N ASP A 125 -4.55 -1.49 12.02
CA ASP A 125 -4.02 -2.44 13.00
C ASP A 125 -2.87 -3.32 12.45
N GLU A 126 -2.69 -3.34 11.12
CA GLU A 126 -1.64 -4.10 10.44
C GLU A 126 -0.40 -3.26 10.10
N PHE A 127 -0.38 -1.96 10.44
CA PHE A 127 0.77 -1.11 10.13
C PHE A 127 1.98 -1.47 10.97
N ASN A 128 3.11 -1.67 10.31
CA ASN A 128 4.40 -1.97 10.92
C ASN A 128 5.42 -0.86 10.73
N TYR A 129 5.18 0.02 9.77
CA TYR A 129 6.11 1.08 9.38
C TYR A 129 5.40 2.42 9.24
N ALA A 130 6.11 3.48 9.59
CA ALA A 130 5.78 4.83 9.19
C ALA A 130 6.75 5.26 8.08
N GLN A 131 6.21 5.57 6.90
CA GLN A 131 6.97 6.11 5.79
C GLN A 131 6.94 7.64 5.85
N VAL A 132 8.11 8.25 5.92
CA VAL A 132 8.24 9.71 6.03
C VAL A 132 8.95 10.26 4.79
N ASN A 133 8.28 11.15 4.07
CA ASN A 133 8.88 11.88 2.96
C ASN A 133 9.52 13.18 3.51
N LEU A 134 10.85 13.23 3.44
CA LEU A 134 11.64 14.36 3.90
C LEU A 134 11.98 15.26 2.71
N SER A 135 11.66 16.55 2.82
CA SER A 135 11.88 17.55 1.78
C SER A 135 12.92 18.59 2.18
N GLY A 136 14.00 18.18 2.83
CA GLY A 136 15.03 19.08 3.32
C GLY A 136 16.40 18.87 2.68
N PHE A 137 17.28 19.88 2.73
CA PHE A 137 18.68 19.76 2.34
C PHE A 137 19.55 19.08 3.42
N ASP A 138 19.07 19.00 4.66
CA ASP A 138 19.75 18.40 5.80
C ASP A 138 18.91 17.25 6.39
N ILE A 139 18.96 16.12 5.71
CA ILE A 139 18.22 14.90 6.09
C ILE A 139 18.61 14.43 7.49
N ASP A 140 19.88 14.52 7.86
CA ASP A 140 20.35 14.10 9.19
C ASP A 140 19.72 14.93 10.31
N SER A 141 19.51 16.23 10.08
CA SER A 141 18.82 17.08 11.03
C SER A 141 17.34 16.72 11.17
N GLU A 142 16.68 16.38 10.06
CA GLU A 142 15.28 15.97 10.09
C GLU A 142 15.12 14.61 10.79
N ILE A 143 16.01 13.67 10.55
CA ILE A 143 16.02 12.37 11.22
C ILE A 143 16.18 12.54 12.74
N ARG A 144 17.12 13.39 13.19
CA ARG A 144 17.30 13.68 14.63
C ARG A 144 16.05 14.27 15.28
N LYS A 145 15.29 15.09 14.57
CA LYS A 145 14.01 15.63 15.09
C LYS A 145 12.97 14.53 15.25
N ILE A 146 12.88 13.62 14.26
CA ILE A 146 11.97 12.48 14.33
C ILE A 146 12.36 11.57 15.49
N GLU A 147 13.65 11.27 15.66
CA GLU A 147 14.17 10.48 16.77
C GLU A 147 13.83 11.11 18.13
N ALA A 148 13.98 12.44 18.25
CA ALA A 148 13.61 13.14 19.48
C ALA A 148 12.12 12.99 19.81
N ILE A 149 11.25 13.12 18.79
CA ILE A 149 9.80 12.91 18.96
C ILE A 149 9.51 11.47 19.34
N TRP A 150 10.14 10.50 18.67
CA TRP A 150 9.98 9.07 18.98
C TRP A 150 10.30 8.78 20.44
N ASN A 151 11.43 9.27 20.94
CA ASN A 151 11.89 9.05 22.32
C ASN A 151 10.98 9.72 23.39
N GLU A 152 10.18 10.73 23.00
CA GLU A 152 9.15 11.31 23.87
C GLU A 152 7.91 10.41 23.99
N PHE A 153 7.57 9.64 22.95
CA PHE A 153 6.40 8.78 22.93
C PHE A 153 6.69 7.36 23.36
N ASP A 154 7.86 6.85 23.06
CA ASP A 154 8.24 5.46 23.35
C ASP A 154 9.68 5.34 23.85
N GLU A 155 9.83 5.44 25.15
CA GLU A 155 11.15 5.28 25.82
C GLU A 155 11.66 3.84 25.84
N ASN A 156 10.81 2.85 25.50
CA ASN A 156 11.14 1.42 25.65
C ASN A 156 11.64 0.78 24.33
N HIS A 157 11.33 1.38 23.19
CA HIS A 157 11.74 0.87 21.89
C HIS A 157 12.72 1.83 21.22
N ALA A 158 13.85 1.29 20.77
CA ALA A 158 14.86 2.06 20.05
C ALA A 158 14.27 2.62 18.75
N PHE A 159 14.58 3.89 18.44
CA PHE A 159 14.31 4.46 17.14
C PHE A 159 15.15 3.73 16.08
N VAL A 160 14.50 3.12 15.11
CA VAL A 160 15.13 2.44 13.98
C VAL A 160 14.60 3.02 12.69
N TYR A 161 15.48 3.42 11.80
CA TYR A 161 15.09 3.91 10.49
C TYR A 161 15.96 3.30 9.38
N LYS A 162 15.41 3.26 8.18
CA LYS A 162 16.15 2.98 6.95
C LYS A 162 15.76 4.02 5.89
N THR A 163 16.72 4.43 5.10
CA THR A 163 16.42 5.25 3.92
C THR A 163 16.01 4.34 2.77
N PHE A 164 15.15 4.81 1.89
CA PHE A 164 14.72 4.04 0.72
C PHE A 164 15.91 3.63 -0.17
N GLN A 165 16.87 4.56 -0.37
CA GLN A 165 18.09 4.25 -1.12
C GLN A 165 18.93 3.15 -0.43
N GLY A 166 19.08 3.21 0.88
CA GLY A 166 19.82 2.20 1.64
C GLY A 166 19.21 0.80 1.52
N GLN A 167 17.88 0.71 1.46
CA GLN A 167 17.19 -0.57 1.25
C GLN A 167 17.40 -1.13 -0.16
N ILE A 168 17.37 -0.27 -1.19
CA ILE A 168 17.68 -0.67 -2.56
C ILE A 168 19.13 -1.18 -2.66
N ASP A 169 20.06 -0.51 -1.99
CA ASP A 169 21.47 -0.88 -1.99
C ASP A 169 21.72 -2.23 -1.27
N GLU A 170 21.05 -2.46 -0.14
CA GLU A 170 21.07 -3.75 0.57
C GLU A 170 20.55 -4.90 -0.30
N PHE A 171 19.51 -4.65 -1.10
CA PHE A 171 18.90 -5.67 -1.96
C PHE A 171 19.81 -6.02 -3.15
N ASN A 172 20.60 -5.07 -3.67
CA ASN A 172 21.48 -5.25 -4.83
C ASN A 172 22.89 -5.76 -4.47
N SER A 173 23.19 -6.00 -3.18
CA SER A 173 24.49 -6.46 -2.69
C SER A 173 24.52 -7.97 -2.43
#